data_2691ae9817e3c426852394ceb0747d5a
#
_entry.id   2691ae9817e3c426852394ceb0747d5a
#
_cell.length_a   1.000
_cell.length_b   1.000
_cell.length_c   1.000
_cell.angle_alpha   90.00
_cell.angle_beta   90.00
_cell.angle_gamma   90.00
#
_symmetry.space_group_name_H-M   'P 1'
#
loop_
_entity.id
_entity.type
_entity.pdbx_description
1 polymer ?
#
loop_
_entity_poly.entity_id
_entity_poly.type
_entity_poly.pdbx_seq_one_letter_code
_entity_poly.pdbx_strand_id
1 'polypeptide(L)'
;MVIQAPEFGKALGIQGEIIGGKAVMWQYVGLSIGSFLTGFLSQWLHSRKKSLFIALAFLIVFTTWYFSSSGSSAFTFYLIITLLGVAQGYWAVFITTASEQFGTNLRATVTTTVPNFVRGATIPITLSVLFLKEKYSLLTAGTIVGIVCISMAVVAVFLIEETFDKDLDYIEE
;
A
#
# COMPACT_ATOMS: atom_id res chain seq x y z
N MET A 1 8.19 -6.51 0.61
CA MET A 1 8.60 -6.21 2.00
C MET A 1 8.06 -7.23 3.00
N VAL A 2 6.76 -7.41 3.19
CA VAL A 2 6.24 -8.28 4.28
C VAL A 2 6.53 -9.76 4.06
N ILE A 3 6.49 -10.26 2.83
CA ILE A 3 6.89 -11.64 2.51
C ILE A 3 8.37 -11.89 2.87
N GLN A 4 9.21 -10.86 2.72
CA GLN A 4 10.63 -10.87 3.09
C GLN A 4 10.88 -10.32 4.51
N ALA A 5 9.86 -10.22 5.35
CA ALA A 5 9.98 -9.71 6.72
C ALA A 5 11.10 -10.36 7.54
N PRO A 6 11.36 -11.68 7.45
CA PRO A 6 12.50 -12.29 8.13
C PRO A 6 13.86 -11.74 7.68
N GLU A 7 14.04 -11.47 6.37
CA GLU A 7 15.27 -10.90 5.82
C GLU A 7 15.46 -9.45 6.27
N PHE A 8 14.39 -8.64 6.19
CA PHE A 8 14.40 -7.26 6.67
C PHE A 8 14.58 -7.19 8.18
N GLY A 9 13.96 -8.08 8.96
CA GLY A 9 14.14 -8.15 10.40
C GLY A 9 15.59 -8.44 10.80
N LYS A 10 16.25 -9.37 10.09
CA LYS A 10 17.69 -9.64 10.27
C LYS A 10 18.55 -8.43 9.89
N ALA A 11 18.25 -7.80 8.76
CA ALA A 11 19.00 -6.63 8.28
C ALA A 11 18.85 -5.41 9.21
N LEU A 12 17.71 -5.27 9.89
CA LEU A 12 17.43 -4.25 10.90
C LEU A 12 17.96 -4.62 12.30
N GLY A 13 18.48 -5.83 12.48
CA GLY A 13 18.96 -6.28 13.80
C GLY A 13 17.83 -6.40 14.82
N ILE A 14 16.61 -6.79 14.41
CA ILE A 14 15.46 -6.95 15.31
C ILE A 14 15.74 -8.05 16.34
N GLN A 15 15.47 -7.75 17.60
CA GLN A 15 15.62 -8.71 18.70
C GLN A 15 14.49 -9.72 18.71
N GLY A 16 14.83 -11.01 18.51
CA GLY A 16 13.89 -12.12 18.44
C GLY A 16 13.69 -12.67 17.03
N GLU A 17 13.02 -13.81 16.96
CA GLU A 17 12.77 -14.50 15.70
C GLU A 17 11.57 -13.87 14.96
N ILE A 18 11.79 -13.44 13.73
CA ILE A 18 10.74 -12.94 12.85
C ILE A 18 10.27 -14.06 11.92
N ILE A 19 9.01 -14.46 12.09
CA ILE A 19 8.36 -15.49 11.28
C ILE A 19 7.55 -14.81 10.17
N GLY A 20 7.86 -15.13 8.91
CA GLY A 20 7.19 -14.52 7.75
C GLY A 20 5.67 -14.72 7.75
N GLY A 21 5.18 -15.91 8.10
CA GLY A 21 3.74 -16.17 8.21
C GLY A 21 3.03 -15.30 9.25
N LYS A 22 3.66 -15.05 10.41
CA LYS A 22 3.12 -14.11 11.41
C LYS A 22 3.11 -12.67 10.89
N ALA A 23 4.14 -12.26 10.16
CA ALA A 23 4.19 -10.92 9.57
C ALA A 23 3.05 -10.71 8.56
N VAL A 24 2.81 -11.68 7.69
CA VAL A 24 1.69 -11.66 6.74
C VAL A 24 0.34 -11.64 7.47
N MET A 25 0.16 -12.48 8.49
CA MET A 25 -1.06 -12.50 9.30
C MET A 25 -1.36 -11.12 9.91
N TRP A 26 -0.40 -10.53 10.59
CA TRP A 26 -0.58 -9.22 11.22
C TRP A 26 -0.80 -8.09 10.22
N GLN A 27 -0.16 -8.16 9.04
CA GLN A 27 -0.44 -7.23 7.95
C GLN A 27 -1.90 -7.32 7.48
N TYR A 28 -2.43 -8.54 7.29
CA TYR A 28 -3.82 -8.71 6.84
C TYR A 28 -4.84 -8.31 7.91
N VAL A 29 -4.55 -8.51 9.19
CA VAL A 29 -5.36 -7.95 10.29
C VAL A 29 -5.40 -6.42 10.18
N GLY A 30 -4.24 -5.78 10.01
CA GLY A 30 -4.16 -4.34 9.78
C GLY A 30 -4.92 -3.89 8.53
N LEU A 31 -4.76 -4.60 7.41
CA LEU A 31 -5.42 -4.32 6.15
C LEU A 31 -6.95 -4.35 6.28
N SER A 32 -7.49 -5.34 7.00
CA SER A 32 -8.93 -5.45 7.25
C SER A 32 -9.46 -4.24 8.02
N ILE A 33 -8.80 -3.89 9.13
CA ILE A 33 -9.15 -2.70 9.93
C ILE A 33 -9.04 -1.44 9.07
N GLY A 34 -7.94 -1.30 8.34
CA GLY A 34 -7.68 -0.14 7.49
C GLY A 34 -8.69 0.04 6.37
N SER A 35 -9.19 -1.05 5.80
CA SER A 35 -10.23 -1.00 4.75
C SER A 35 -11.54 -0.41 5.28
N PHE A 36 -11.95 -0.78 6.49
CA PHE A 36 -13.11 -0.17 7.16
C PHE A 36 -12.88 1.31 7.45
N LEU A 37 -11.73 1.64 8.05
CA LEU A 37 -11.39 3.02 8.41
C LEU A 37 -11.31 3.93 7.19
N THR A 38 -10.67 3.49 6.12
CA THR A 38 -10.51 4.28 4.90
C THR A 38 -11.83 4.44 4.16
N GLY A 39 -12.65 3.39 4.12
CA GLY A 39 -14.01 3.47 3.56
C GLY A 39 -14.88 4.45 4.35
N PHE A 40 -14.89 4.36 5.67
CA PHE A 40 -15.60 5.30 6.54
C PHE A 40 -15.09 6.73 6.37
N LEU A 41 -13.77 6.93 6.36
CA LEU A 41 -13.12 8.22 6.16
C LEU A 41 -13.51 8.85 4.82
N SER A 42 -13.58 8.05 3.76
CA SER A 42 -14.00 8.50 2.43
C SER A 42 -15.44 9.01 2.41
N GLN A 43 -16.33 8.34 3.14
CA GLN A 43 -17.73 8.78 3.30
C GLN A 43 -17.82 10.06 4.15
N TRP A 44 -17.10 10.10 5.26
CA TRP A 44 -17.14 11.24 6.19
C TRP A 44 -16.56 12.51 5.57
N LEU A 45 -15.48 12.39 4.79
CA LEU A 45 -14.84 13.52 4.11
C LEU A 45 -15.55 13.93 2.80
N HIS A 46 -16.54 13.16 2.34
CA HIS A 46 -17.19 13.34 1.04
C HIS A 46 -16.14 13.50 -0.08
N SER A 47 -15.06 12.68 -0.02
CA SER A 47 -13.97 12.76 -1.00
C SER A 47 -13.15 11.47 -1.01
N ARG A 48 -13.10 10.82 -2.15
CA ARG A 48 -12.22 9.68 -2.40
C ARG A 48 -10.76 10.09 -2.36
N LYS A 49 -10.46 11.20 -3.03
CA LYS A 49 -9.10 11.73 -3.19
C LYS A 49 -8.45 12.09 -1.85
N LYS A 50 -9.17 12.80 -0.96
CA LYS A 50 -8.67 13.15 0.37
C LYS A 50 -8.39 11.91 1.22
N SER A 51 -9.26 10.91 1.17
CA SER A 51 -9.09 9.65 1.88
C SER A 51 -7.84 8.91 1.42
N LEU A 52 -7.57 8.85 0.10
CA LEU A 52 -6.35 8.28 -0.46
C LEU A 52 -5.09 9.04 -0.02
N PHE A 53 -5.12 10.38 -0.02
CA PHE A 53 -3.98 11.19 0.46
C PHE A 53 -3.66 10.93 1.93
N ILE A 54 -4.67 10.84 2.79
CA ILE A 54 -4.49 10.55 4.22
C ILE A 54 -3.86 9.15 4.39
N ALA A 55 -4.38 8.15 3.67
CA ALA A 55 -3.83 6.80 3.70
C ALA A 55 -2.37 6.76 3.22
N LEU A 56 -2.02 7.48 2.15
CA LEU A 56 -0.64 7.61 1.68
C LEU A 56 0.26 8.33 2.68
N ALA A 57 -0.23 9.36 3.36
CA ALA A 57 0.53 10.03 4.41
C ALA A 57 0.87 9.06 5.57
N PHE A 58 -0.11 8.27 6.03
CA PHE A 58 0.15 7.23 7.02
C PHE A 58 1.11 6.14 6.50
N LEU A 59 0.99 5.75 5.23
CA LEU A 59 1.90 4.80 4.62
C LEU A 59 3.35 5.31 4.64
N ILE A 60 3.58 6.59 4.33
CA ILE A 60 4.90 7.22 4.39
C ILE A 60 5.44 7.21 5.83
N VAL A 61 4.64 7.62 6.80
CA VAL A 61 5.04 7.66 8.21
C VAL A 61 5.41 6.27 8.72
N PHE A 62 4.55 5.27 8.49
CA PHE A 62 4.82 3.91 8.97
C PHE A 62 5.94 3.20 8.20
N THR A 63 6.12 3.51 6.91
CA THR A 63 7.27 3.01 6.14
C THR A 63 8.56 3.60 6.66
N THR A 64 8.60 4.89 6.96
CA THR A 64 9.77 5.54 7.56
C THR A 64 10.08 4.93 8.94
N TRP A 65 9.06 4.71 9.76
CA TRP A 65 9.23 4.05 11.05
C TRP A 65 9.74 2.61 10.89
N TYR A 66 9.24 1.86 9.92
CA TYR A 66 9.72 0.50 9.62
C TYR A 66 11.23 0.48 9.35
N PHE A 67 11.73 1.35 8.50
CA PHE A 67 13.17 1.43 8.20
C PHE A 67 14.01 2.00 9.34
N SER A 68 13.42 2.77 10.23
CA SER A 68 14.08 3.34 11.40
C SER A 68 14.04 2.42 12.64
N SER A 69 13.40 1.26 12.57
CA SER A 69 13.17 0.36 13.71
C SER A 69 14.36 -0.54 14.07
N SER A 70 15.59 -0.17 13.69
CA SER A 70 16.79 -0.96 13.98
C SER A 70 16.95 -1.28 15.46
N GLY A 71 17.25 -2.54 15.79
CA GLY A 71 17.46 -2.99 17.16
C GLY A 71 16.19 -3.12 18.01
N SER A 72 15.00 -2.87 17.45
CA SER A 72 13.73 -2.95 18.19
C SER A 72 13.33 -4.40 18.50
N SER A 73 12.31 -4.57 19.34
CA SER A 73 11.78 -5.91 19.66
C SER A 73 10.92 -6.47 18.51
N ALA A 74 10.78 -7.79 18.47
CA ALA A 74 9.88 -8.47 17.53
C ALA A 74 8.42 -7.98 17.66
N PHE A 75 7.98 -7.66 18.88
CA PHE A 75 6.64 -7.09 19.11
C PHE A 75 6.47 -5.74 18.40
N THR A 76 7.41 -4.81 18.56
CA THR A 76 7.39 -3.51 17.87
C THR A 76 7.40 -3.67 16.36
N PHE A 77 8.19 -4.61 15.85
CA PHE A 77 8.26 -4.91 14.43
C PHE A 77 6.91 -5.40 13.86
N TYR A 78 6.24 -6.34 14.55
CA TYR A 78 4.90 -6.79 14.13
C TYR A 78 3.85 -5.68 14.26
N LEU A 79 3.94 -4.83 15.28
CA LEU A 79 3.06 -3.67 15.43
C LEU A 79 3.20 -2.72 14.23
N ILE A 80 4.43 -2.41 13.81
CA ILE A 80 4.67 -1.56 12.62
C ILE A 80 4.10 -2.21 11.36
N ILE A 81 4.27 -3.52 11.19
CA ILE A 81 3.70 -4.27 10.07
C ILE A 81 2.16 -4.18 10.08
N THR A 82 1.53 -4.28 11.25
CA THR A 82 0.08 -4.11 11.39
C THR A 82 -0.36 -2.71 10.99
N LEU A 83 0.35 -1.68 11.44
CA LEU A 83 0.06 -0.28 11.08
C LEU A 83 0.29 -0.02 9.59
N LEU A 84 1.32 -0.63 8.99
CA LEU A 84 1.49 -0.62 7.54
C LEU A 84 0.30 -1.28 6.83
N GLY A 85 -0.22 -2.37 7.37
CA GLY A 85 -1.46 -2.99 6.90
C GLY A 85 -2.64 -2.03 6.96
N VAL A 86 -2.82 -1.33 8.09
CA VAL A 86 -3.89 -0.31 8.25
C VAL A 86 -3.75 0.78 7.18
N ALA A 87 -2.55 1.32 6.97
CA ALA A 87 -2.31 2.33 5.94
C ALA A 87 -2.59 1.82 4.51
N GLN A 88 -2.36 0.53 4.25
CA GLN A 88 -2.67 -0.12 2.96
C GLN A 88 -4.17 -0.42 2.78
N GLY A 89 -4.99 -0.23 3.80
CA GLY A 89 -6.44 -0.44 3.75
C GLY A 89 -7.18 0.44 2.74
N TYR A 90 -6.53 1.45 2.14
CA TYR A 90 -7.11 2.24 1.05
C TYR A 90 -7.47 1.41 -0.20
N TRP A 91 -7.13 0.14 -0.24
CA TRP A 91 -7.38 -0.76 -1.37
C TRP A 91 -8.84 -0.76 -1.85
N ALA A 92 -9.81 -0.79 -0.91
CA ALA A 92 -11.23 -0.74 -1.25
C ALA A 92 -11.60 0.59 -1.93
N VAL A 93 -11.17 1.73 -1.36
CA VAL A 93 -11.42 3.06 -1.92
C VAL A 93 -10.72 3.23 -3.26
N PHE A 94 -9.50 2.68 -3.42
CA PHE A 94 -8.76 2.70 -4.67
C PHE A 94 -9.51 1.99 -5.81
N ILE A 95 -10.04 0.78 -5.57
CA ILE A 95 -10.81 0.03 -6.58
C ILE A 95 -12.09 0.79 -6.95
N THR A 96 -12.80 1.31 -5.94
CA THR A 96 -14.00 2.10 -6.15
C THR A 96 -13.69 3.34 -6.99
N THR A 97 -12.68 4.12 -6.60
CA THR A 97 -12.26 5.31 -7.35
C THR A 97 -11.87 4.97 -8.78
N ALA A 98 -11.12 3.89 -8.99
CA ALA A 98 -10.73 3.46 -10.33
C ALA A 98 -11.96 3.08 -11.19
N SER A 99 -12.95 2.41 -10.62
CA SER A 99 -14.17 2.05 -11.34
C SER A 99 -15.08 3.24 -11.62
N GLU A 100 -15.12 4.21 -10.72
CA GLU A 100 -15.90 5.44 -10.85
C GLU A 100 -15.35 6.42 -11.90
N GLN A 101 -14.10 6.23 -12.36
CA GLN A 101 -13.53 7.02 -13.47
C GLN A 101 -14.13 6.66 -14.84
N PHE A 102 -14.78 5.50 -14.95
CA PHE A 102 -15.26 4.95 -16.22
C PHE A 102 -16.78 4.81 -16.23
N GLY A 103 -17.35 4.90 -17.44
CA GLY A 103 -18.77 4.69 -17.70
C GLY A 103 -19.27 3.30 -17.35
N THR A 104 -20.57 3.14 -17.27
CA THR A 104 -21.27 1.91 -16.82
C THR A 104 -20.84 0.69 -17.62
N ASN A 105 -20.62 0.85 -18.94
CA ASN A 105 -20.24 -0.22 -19.87
C ASN A 105 -18.82 -0.78 -19.62
N LEU A 106 -17.89 0.00 -19.09
CA LEU A 106 -16.50 -0.39 -18.84
C LEU A 106 -16.20 -0.70 -17.37
N ARG A 107 -17.05 -0.25 -16.45
CA ARG A 107 -16.83 -0.32 -15.00
C ARG A 107 -16.56 -1.74 -14.48
N ALA A 108 -17.31 -2.74 -14.96
CA ALA A 108 -17.11 -4.12 -14.56
C ALA A 108 -15.71 -4.64 -14.98
N THR A 109 -15.29 -4.30 -16.21
CA THR A 109 -13.97 -4.66 -16.73
C THR A 109 -12.86 -3.99 -15.91
N VAL A 110 -12.99 -2.70 -15.61
CA VAL A 110 -12.02 -1.93 -14.82
C VAL A 110 -11.89 -2.51 -13.40
N THR A 111 -13.01 -2.80 -12.74
CA THR A 111 -13.03 -3.36 -11.38
C THR A 111 -12.27 -4.69 -11.28
N THR A 112 -12.30 -5.51 -12.33
CA THR A 112 -11.58 -6.79 -12.36
C THR A 112 -10.14 -6.67 -12.87
N THR A 113 -9.88 -5.75 -13.79
CA THR A 113 -8.58 -5.62 -14.47
C THR A 113 -7.58 -4.84 -13.63
N VAL A 114 -7.98 -3.72 -13.02
CA VAL A 114 -7.09 -2.85 -12.24
C VAL A 114 -6.39 -3.60 -11.09
N PRO A 115 -7.08 -4.40 -10.26
CA PRO A 115 -6.40 -5.20 -9.22
C PRO A 115 -5.34 -6.16 -9.78
N ASN A 116 -5.58 -6.72 -10.96
CA ASN A 116 -4.63 -7.64 -11.60
C ASN A 116 -3.40 -6.92 -12.14
N PHE A 117 -3.54 -5.72 -12.70
CA PHE A 117 -2.40 -4.87 -13.06
C PHE A 117 -1.54 -4.53 -11.86
N VAL A 118 -2.14 -4.14 -10.74
CA VAL A 118 -1.39 -3.82 -9.50
C VAL A 118 -0.66 -5.05 -8.97
N ARG A 119 -1.30 -6.24 -9.00
CA ARG A 119 -0.62 -7.48 -8.64
C ARG A 119 0.53 -7.81 -9.59
N GLY A 120 0.35 -7.60 -10.90
CA GLY A 120 1.39 -7.77 -11.90
C GLY A 120 2.61 -6.86 -11.67
N ALA A 121 2.40 -5.63 -11.19
CA ALA A 121 3.46 -4.71 -10.84
C ALA A 121 4.39 -5.24 -9.70
N THR A 122 3.95 -6.23 -8.92
CA THR A 122 4.79 -6.87 -7.90
C THR A 122 6.04 -7.50 -8.51
N ILE A 123 5.96 -8.02 -9.74
CA ILE A 123 7.09 -8.66 -10.44
C ILE A 123 8.22 -7.65 -10.68
N PRO A 124 8.02 -6.55 -11.44
CA PRO A 124 9.09 -5.58 -11.69
C PRO A 124 9.58 -4.91 -10.41
N ILE A 125 8.72 -4.66 -9.42
CA ILE A 125 9.11 -4.10 -8.12
C ILE A 125 10.06 -5.07 -7.40
N THR A 126 9.72 -6.36 -7.34
CA THR A 126 10.57 -7.37 -6.71
C THR A 126 11.91 -7.53 -7.42
N LEU A 127 11.91 -7.59 -8.75
CA LEU A 127 13.13 -7.66 -9.56
C LEU A 127 14.02 -6.43 -9.35
N SER A 128 13.44 -5.24 -9.24
CA SER A 128 14.17 -4.00 -8.94
C SER A 128 14.88 -4.07 -7.58
N VAL A 129 14.18 -4.57 -6.55
CA VAL A 129 14.79 -4.76 -5.22
C VAL A 129 15.93 -5.78 -5.29
N LEU A 130 15.74 -6.91 -5.95
CA LEU A 130 16.76 -7.94 -6.09
C LEU A 130 18.00 -7.41 -6.83
N PHE A 131 17.81 -6.71 -7.95
CA PHE A 131 18.91 -6.11 -8.71
C PHE A 131 19.70 -5.06 -7.90
N LEU A 132 19.00 -4.22 -7.15
CA LEU A 132 19.65 -3.22 -6.30
C LEU A 132 20.33 -3.86 -5.08
N LYS A 133 19.80 -4.97 -4.54
CA LYS A 133 20.39 -5.70 -3.42
C LYS A 133 21.79 -6.27 -3.78
N GLU A 134 22.05 -6.57 -5.04
CA GLU A 134 23.38 -7.04 -5.49
C GLU A 134 24.44 -5.92 -5.42
N LYS A 135 24.03 -4.66 -5.55
CA LYS A 135 24.92 -3.49 -5.55
C LYS A 135 24.98 -2.76 -4.22
N TYR A 136 23.87 -2.80 -3.46
CA TYR A 136 23.67 -2.08 -2.20
C TYR A 136 23.16 -3.03 -1.12
N SER A 137 22.98 -2.51 0.10
CA SER A 137 22.33 -3.28 1.14
C SER A 137 20.83 -3.50 0.84
N LEU A 138 20.24 -4.56 1.41
CA LEU A 138 18.80 -4.83 1.30
C LEU A 138 17.95 -3.64 1.75
N LEU A 139 18.37 -2.96 2.82
CA LEU A 139 17.67 -1.78 3.35
C LEU A 139 17.71 -0.62 2.37
N THR A 140 18.87 -0.33 1.79
CA THR A 140 19.04 0.72 0.79
C THR A 140 18.22 0.42 -0.47
N ALA A 141 18.26 -0.81 -0.96
CA ALA A 141 17.47 -1.24 -2.12
C ALA A 141 15.95 -1.08 -1.85
N GLY A 142 15.48 -1.54 -0.70
CA GLY A 142 14.08 -1.39 -0.29
C GLY A 142 13.66 0.07 -0.14
N THR A 143 14.52 0.91 0.40
CA THR A 143 14.26 2.36 0.55
C THR A 143 14.15 3.06 -0.81
N ILE A 144 15.10 2.82 -1.73
CA ILE A 144 15.07 3.44 -3.07
C ILE A 144 13.80 3.06 -3.81
N VAL A 145 13.49 1.76 -3.89
CA VAL A 145 12.28 1.28 -4.58
C VAL A 145 11.02 1.80 -3.90
N GLY A 146 11.01 1.83 -2.55
CA GLY A 146 9.90 2.37 -1.77
C GLY A 146 9.63 3.85 -2.06
N ILE A 147 10.68 4.68 -2.11
CA ILE A 147 10.57 6.11 -2.45
C ILE A 147 9.99 6.29 -3.85
N VAL A 148 10.49 5.55 -4.84
CA VAL A 148 10.00 5.62 -6.22
C VAL A 148 8.51 5.24 -6.28
N CYS A 149 8.11 4.11 -5.68
CA CYS A 149 6.73 3.67 -5.68
C CYS A 149 5.79 4.65 -4.98
N ILE A 150 6.18 5.18 -3.81
CA ILE A 150 5.38 6.16 -3.07
C ILE A 150 5.27 7.47 -3.85
N SER A 151 6.36 7.96 -4.45
CA SER A 151 6.33 9.17 -5.28
C SER A 151 5.38 9.01 -6.47
N MET A 152 5.43 7.87 -7.16
CA MET A 152 4.49 7.57 -8.25
C MET A 152 3.04 7.52 -7.75
N ALA A 153 2.78 6.92 -6.59
CA ALA A 153 1.45 6.86 -6.00
C ALA A 153 0.92 8.26 -5.64
N VAL A 154 1.75 9.11 -5.04
CA VAL A 154 1.39 10.51 -4.72
C VAL A 154 1.05 11.28 -5.99
N VAL A 155 1.89 11.20 -7.03
CA VAL A 155 1.63 11.85 -8.31
C VAL A 155 0.33 11.33 -8.93
N ALA A 156 0.10 10.02 -8.92
CA ALA A 156 -1.13 9.43 -9.44
C ALA A 156 -2.38 9.96 -8.73
N VAL A 157 -2.36 10.06 -7.39
CA VAL A 157 -3.51 10.61 -6.64
C VAL A 157 -3.69 12.12 -6.90
N PHE A 158 -2.63 12.86 -7.21
CA PHE A 158 -2.79 14.25 -7.65
C PHE A 158 -3.48 14.38 -9.01
N LEU A 159 -3.17 13.49 -9.94
CA LEU A 159 -3.69 13.53 -11.31
C LEU A 159 -5.10 12.95 -11.44
N ILE A 160 -5.51 12.05 -10.56
CA ILE A 160 -6.85 11.44 -10.60
C ILE A 160 -7.92 12.48 -10.29
N GLU A 161 -9.08 12.39 -10.95
CA GLU A 161 -10.22 13.22 -10.64
C GLU A 161 -10.96 12.77 -9.38
N GLU A 162 -11.61 13.70 -8.68
CA GLU A 162 -12.52 13.37 -7.58
C GLU A 162 -13.78 12.70 -8.14
N THR A 163 -14.15 11.57 -7.57
CA THR A 163 -15.30 10.77 -8.03
C THR A 163 -16.43 10.69 -7.03
N PHE A 164 -16.28 11.26 -5.85
CA PHE A 164 -17.34 11.27 -4.84
C PHE A 164 -18.53 12.09 -5.36
N ASP A 165 -19.75 11.52 -5.30
CA ASP A 165 -20.98 12.11 -5.83
C ASP A 165 -21.01 12.37 -7.36
N LYS A 166 -20.08 11.78 -8.13
CA LYS A 166 -20.11 11.82 -9.59
C LYS A 166 -21.32 11.02 -10.09
N ASP A 167 -22.04 11.58 -11.07
CA ASP A 167 -23.06 10.82 -11.79
C ASP A 167 -22.39 9.63 -12.49
N LEU A 168 -22.87 8.45 -12.20
CA LEU A 168 -22.28 7.20 -12.67
C LEU A 168 -23.07 6.56 -13.83
N ASP A 169 -24.22 7.15 -14.21
CA ASP A 169 -25.13 6.63 -15.25
C ASP A 169 -24.80 7.21 -16.64
N TYR A 170 -23.54 7.07 -17.06
CA TYR A 170 -23.11 7.41 -18.40
C TYR A 170 -22.44 6.24 -19.11
N ILE A 171 -22.48 6.25 -20.43
CA ILE A 171 -21.84 5.27 -21.31
C ILE A 171 -20.70 5.98 -22.03
N GLU A 172 -19.53 5.35 -22.04
CA GLU A 172 -18.41 5.83 -22.84
C GLU A 172 -18.60 5.41 -24.31
N GLU A 173 -18.43 6.35 -25.25
CA GLU A 173 -18.48 6.14 -26.68
C GLU A 173 -17.21 5.49 -27.24
#